data_547612475b4b8aed43c45bd9b975f58c
#
_entry.id   547612475b4b8aed43c45bd9b975f58c
#
_cell.length_a   1.000
_cell.length_b   1.000
_cell.length_c   1.000
_cell.angle_alpha   90.00
_cell.angle_beta   90.00
_cell.angle_gamma   90.00
#
_symmetry.space_group_name_H-M   'P 1'
#
loop_
_entity.id
_entity.type
_entity.pdbx_description
1 polymer ?
#
loop_
_entity_poly.entity_id
_entity_poly.type
_entity_poly.pdbx_seq_one_letter_code
_entity_poly.pdbx_strand_id
1 'polypeptide(L)'
;MKKSLSIITLIVLFAAMVFTLAACQPNLPDEDIAPTSVTLYTPDGAPAMSVAKIIADGKIGDTTATVEIAQNAQDIVAKATKAERELELAVLPTNAAATVYNATKGDYVLFSINTYGLLYIMGTEEVSGLNALKGQVLYSIGMGQVPQYVFDKVLAHAGIQKVNNSDVAEEGKLAVKYTDNAQGINPLLLQGKAKFGLLGEPAATQLVTKAAAAGKTIYRLFDVQQLWKDAVGGTKTGYPQACLIVKKSLLANKTFAAALDRAMSANAAYLAENAGTLKSTLAGAGSKVDVDYTTEIIARCNISYIKANSDGLKAELAAYLAEFGFSANGVKPSDKLPDDAFYYAFD
;
A
#
# COMPACT_ATOMS: atom_id res chain seq x y z
N MET A 1 -30.70 53.62 -56.12
CA MET A 1 -29.51 53.38 -55.25
C MET A 1 -29.81 53.36 -53.73
N LYS A 2 -30.80 54.10 -53.19
CA LYS A 2 -31.07 54.12 -51.70
C LYS A 2 -31.76 52.85 -51.17
N LYS A 3 -32.51 52.07 -51.99
CA LYS A 3 -33.19 50.84 -51.54
C LYS A 3 -32.28 49.61 -51.43
N SER A 4 -31.21 49.50 -52.24
CA SER A 4 -30.26 48.41 -52.20
C SER A 4 -29.27 48.52 -50.98
N LEU A 5 -28.98 49.75 -50.55
CA LEU A 5 -28.10 49.98 -49.39
C LEU A 5 -28.77 49.55 -48.08
N SER A 6 -30.11 49.70 -47.99
CA SER A 6 -30.88 49.33 -46.79
C SER A 6 -30.97 47.81 -46.58
N ILE A 7 -31.04 47.05 -47.69
CA ILE A 7 -31.12 45.57 -47.63
C ILE A 7 -29.76 44.96 -47.23
N ILE A 8 -28.65 45.49 -47.75
CA ILE A 8 -27.31 45.02 -47.41
C ILE A 8 -26.99 45.33 -45.94
N THR A 9 -27.39 46.46 -45.39
CA THR A 9 -27.19 46.80 -43.99
C THR A 9 -28.03 45.89 -43.06
N LEU A 10 -29.23 45.46 -43.47
CA LEU A 10 -30.08 44.57 -42.70
C LEU A 10 -29.52 43.14 -42.68
N ILE A 11 -28.93 42.66 -43.78
CA ILE A 11 -28.31 41.33 -43.93
C ILE A 11 -27.03 41.26 -43.08
N VAL A 12 -26.22 42.34 -43.02
CA VAL A 12 -25.00 42.38 -42.21
C VAL A 12 -25.35 42.42 -40.72
N LEU A 13 -26.40 43.16 -40.29
CA LEU A 13 -26.88 43.14 -38.92
C LEU A 13 -27.44 41.77 -38.49
N PHE A 14 -28.12 41.04 -39.41
CA PHE A 14 -28.65 39.70 -39.13
C PHE A 14 -27.52 38.66 -39.04
N ALA A 15 -26.49 38.76 -39.90
CA ALA A 15 -25.31 37.90 -39.85
C ALA A 15 -24.48 38.16 -38.59
N ALA A 16 -24.35 39.40 -38.11
CA ALA A 16 -23.70 39.77 -36.86
C ALA A 16 -24.44 39.22 -35.61
N MET A 17 -25.79 39.18 -35.65
CA MET A 17 -26.62 38.68 -34.55
C MET A 17 -26.59 37.13 -34.46
N VAL A 18 -26.40 36.44 -35.57
CA VAL A 18 -26.24 34.98 -35.60
C VAL A 18 -24.86 34.58 -35.11
N PHE A 19 -23.80 35.38 -35.36
CA PHE A 19 -22.45 35.10 -34.82
C PHE A 19 -22.32 35.40 -33.34
N THR A 20 -23.10 36.28 -32.77
CA THR A 20 -23.07 36.55 -31.29
C THR A 20 -23.86 35.51 -30.50
N LEU A 21 -24.80 34.77 -31.10
CA LEU A 21 -25.49 33.65 -30.44
C LEU A 21 -24.67 32.36 -30.41
N ALA A 22 -23.66 32.22 -31.28
CA ALA A 22 -22.73 31.08 -31.24
C ALA A 22 -21.60 31.25 -30.20
N ALA A 23 -21.40 32.41 -29.61
CA ALA A 23 -20.34 32.70 -28.65
C ALA A 23 -20.77 32.58 -27.18
N CYS A 24 -22.03 32.30 -26.89
CA CYS A 24 -22.56 32.02 -25.57
C CYS A 24 -23.22 30.63 -25.55
N GLN A 25 -22.47 29.58 -25.88
CA GLN A 25 -22.78 28.32 -25.26
C GLN A 25 -22.32 28.43 -23.80
N PRO A 26 -23.23 28.30 -22.80
CA PRO A 26 -22.76 28.07 -21.46
C PRO A 26 -21.82 26.87 -21.58
N ASN A 27 -20.57 26.98 -21.08
CA ASN A 27 -19.76 25.83 -20.79
C ASN A 27 -20.62 24.98 -19.84
N LEU A 28 -21.32 23.99 -20.40
CA LEU A 28 -21.82 22.89 -19.58
C LEU A 28 -20.58 22.40 -18.84
N PRO A 29 -20.66 22.19 -17.50
CA PRO A 29 -19.56 21.57 -16.79
C PRO A 29 -19.15 20.36 -17.63
N ASP A 30 -17.83 20.21 -17.90
CA ASP A 30 -17.31 18.97 -18.52
C ASP A 30 -18.00 17.82 -17.79
N GLU A 31 -18.77 17.01 -18.56
CA GLU A 31 -19.38 15.82 -17.97
C GLU A 31 -18.25 15.08 -17.25
N ASP A 32 -18.47 14.76 -15.97
CA ASP A 32 -17.49 14.05 -15.10
C ASP A 32 -17.31 12.62 -15.64
N ILE A 33 -16.71 12.51 -16.84
CA ILE A 33 -16.51 11.24 -17.55
C ILE A 33 -15.37 10.54 -16.86
N ALA A 34 -15.69 9.40 -16.24
CA ALA A 34 -14.70 8.55 -15.60
C ALA A 34 -13.64 8.06 -16.63
N PRO A 35 -12.40 7.83 -16.21
CA PRO A 35 -11.38 7.29 -17.11
C PRO A 35 -11.83 5.92 -17.65
N THR A 36 -11.48 5.62 -18.90
CA THR A 36 -11.84 4.34 -19.53
C THR A 36 -11.09 3.16 -18.96
N SER A 37 -9.85 3.38 -18.52
CA SER A 37 -9.00 2.37 -17.91
C SER A 37 -8.02 2.98 -16.91
N VAL A 38 -7.60 2.19 -15.93
CA VAL A 38 -6.53 2.51 -14.97
C VAL A 38 -5.69 1.29 -14.65
N THR A 39 -4.45 1.52 -14.23
CA THR A 39 -3.55 0.50 -13.70
C THR A 39 -3.30 0.71 -12.22
N LEU A 40 -3.49 -0.33 -11.41
CA LEU A 40 -3.20 -0.36 -9.99
C LEU A 40 -2.00 -1.28 -9.73
N TYR A 41 -0.95 -0.74 -9.13
CA TYR A 41 0.22 -1.52 -8.73
C TYR A 41 0.15 -1.88 -7.25
N THR A 42 0.56 -3.10 -6.91
CA THR A 42 0.58 -3.56 -5.50
C THR A 42 1.73 -4.54 -5.27
N PRO A 43 2.39 -4.53 -4.11
CA PRO A 43 3.23 -5.64 -3.70
C PRO A 43 2.41 -6.90 -3.50
N ASP A 44 3.04 -8.06 -3.64
CA ASP A 44 2.41 -9.35 -3.39
C ASP A 44 2.04 -9.56 -1.91
N GLY A 45 1.11 -10.48 -1.66
CA GLY A 45 0.64 -10.84 -0.32
C GLY A 45 -0.57 -10.00 0.15
N ALA A 46 -0.58 -9.59 1.41
CA ALA A 46 -1.71 -8.84 1.98
C ALA A 46 -2.01 -7.50 1.27
N PRO A 47 -1.03 -6.74 0.75
CA PRO A 47 -1.33 -5.59 -0.09
C PRO A 47 -2.18 -5.94 -1.32
N ALA A 48 -1.89 -7.03 -2.02
CA ALA A 48 -2.71 -7.50 -3.15
C ALA A 48 -4.10 -7.97 -2.70
N MET A 49 -4.20 -8.63 -1.54
CA MET A 49 -5.50 -9.00 -0.95
C MET A 49 -6.36 -7.79 -0.62
N SER A 50 -5.76 -6.65 -0.28
CA SER A 50 -6.50 -5.43 0.06
C SER A 50 -7.26 -4.83 -1.13
N VAL A 51 -6.99 -5.29 -2.34
CA VAL A 51 -7.64 -4.90 -3.59
C VAL A 51 -8.20 -6.11 -4.37
N ALA A 52 -8.43 -7.23 -3.68
CA ALA A 52 -8.85 -8.49 -4.29
C ALA A 52 -10.19 -8.38 -5.03
N LYS A 53 -11.11 -7.56 -4.54
CA LYS A 53 -12.38 -7.26 -5.22
C LYS A 53 -12.14 -6.59 -6.59
N ILE A 54 -11.23 -5.63 -6.66
CA ILE A 54 -10.86 -4.96 -7.93
C ILE A 54 -10.19 -5.97 -8.87
N ILE A 55 -9.32 -6.85 -8.35
CA ILE A 55 -8.71 -7.93 -9.15
C ILE A 55 -9.79 -8.83 -9.76
N ALA A 56 -10.74 -9.26 -8.93
CA ALA A 56 -11.80 -10.19 -9.37
C ALA A 56 -12.75 -9.57 -10.39
N ASP A 57 -13.12 -8.30 -10.19
CA ASP A 57 -14.06 -7.60 -11.08
C ASP A 57 -13.38 -7.10 -12.37
N GLY A 58 -12.06 -6.89 -12.37
CA GLY A 58 -11.31 -6.26 -13.47
C GLY A 58 -11.74 -4.82 -13.74
N LYS A 59 -12.39 -4.16 -12.77
CA LYS A 59 -12.95 -2.81 -12.94
C LYS A 59 -13.18 -2.05 -11.64
N ILE A 60 -13.29 -0.73 -11.75
CA ILE A 60 -13.70 0.21 -10.69
C ILE A 60 -14.89 1.02 -11.26
N GLY A 61 -16.13 0.64 -10.90
CA GLY A 61 -17.32 1.15 -11.58
C GLY A 61 -17.31 0.74 -13.06
N ASP A 62 -17.38 1.73 -13.96
CA ASP A 62 -17.32 1.51 -15.41
C ASP A 62 -15.89 1.57 -15.97
N THR A 63 -14.90 1.95 -15.15
CA THR A 63 -13.48 2.02 -15.52
C THR A 63 -12.86 0.63 -15.49
N THR A 64 -12.26 0.17 -16.60
CA THR A 64 -11.45 -1.05 -16.62
C THR A 64 -10.24 -0.89 -15.71
N ALA A 65 -9.99 -1.85 -14.81
CA ALA A 65 -8.87 -1.82 -13.89
C ALA A 65 -7.96 -3.03 -14.11
N THR A 66 -6.71 -2.77 -14.46
CA THR A 66 -5.65 -3.79 -14.48
C THR A 66 -4.87 -3.71 -13.17
N VAL A 67 -4.73 -4.83 -12.47
CA VAL A 67 -3.91 -4.89 -11.26
C VAL A 67 -2.61 -5.62 -11.58
N GLU A 68 -1.48 -4.95 -11.34
CA GLU A 68 -0.14 -5.48 -11.51
C GLU A 68 0.52 -5.74 -10.16
N ILE A 69 0.86 -7.00 -9.89
CA ILE A 69 1.57 -7.40 -8.68
C ILE A 69 3.08 -7.27 -8.91
N ALA A 70 3.69 -6.29 -8.26
CA ALA A 70 5.12 -6.02 -8.32
C ALA A 70 5.91 -6.93 -7.36
N GLN A 71 7.16 -7.21 -7.67
CA GLN A 71 8.04 -8.03 -6.83
C GLN A 71 8.37 -7.35 -5.50
N ASN A 72 8.46 -6.02 -5.50
CA ASN A 72 8.73 -5.22 -4.31
C ASN A 72 8.12 -3.82 -4.43
N ALA A 73 8.03 -3.09 -3.31
CA ALA A 73 7.47 -1.75 -3.29
C ALA A 73 8.40 -0.68 -3.93
N GLN A 74 9.70 -0.93 -3.97
CA GLN A 74 10.67 0.01 -4.54
C GLN A 74 10.46 0.21 -6.04
N ASP A 75 10.10 -0.85 -6.76
CA ASP A 75 9.78 -0.78 -8.20
C ASP A 75 8.57 0.12 -8.45
N ILE A 76 7.56 0.04 -7.57
CA ILE A 76 6.36 0.90 -7.63
C ILE A 76 6.73 2.37 -7.34
N VAL A 77 7.53 2.61 -6.30
CA VAL A 77 8.03 3.96 -5.96
C VAL A 77 8.80 4.57 -7.12
N ALA A 78 9.65 3.77 -7.79
CA ALA A 78 10.39 4.22 -8.96
C ALA A 78 9.47 4.65 -10.10
N LYS A 79 8.36 3.90 -10.36
CA LYS A 79 7.34 4.29 -11.35
C LYS A 79 6.63 5.60 -10.97
N ALA A 80 6.28 5.78 -9.70
CA ALA A 80 5.59 6.97 -9.20
C ALA A 80 6.45 8.25 -9.31
N THR A 81 7.77 8.12 -9.16
CA THR A 81 8.70 9.27 -9.11
C THR A 81 9.36 9.61 -10.43
N LYS A 82 9.14 8.82 -11.50
CA LYS A 82 9.58 9.16 -12.86
C LYS A 82 8.92 10.46 -13.36
N ALA A 83 9.57 11.12 -14.32
CA ALA A 83 9.08 12.38 -14.88
C ALA A 83 7.71 12.23 -15.55
N GLU A 84 7.46 11.12 -16.23
CA GLU A 84 6.23 10.83 -16.97
C GLU A 84 5.03 10.52 -16.07
N ARG A 85 5.25 10.22 -14.77
CA ARG A 85 4.17 9.93 -13.81
C ARG A 85 3.18 8.87 -14.32
N GLU A 86 3.69 7.75 -14.79
CA GLU A 86 2.88 6.67 -15.38
C GLU A 86 1.98 5.96 -14.37
N LEU A 87 2.33 6.03 -13.08
CA LEU A 87 1.55 5.37 -12.03
C LEU A 87 0.22 6.10 -11.82
N GLU A 88 -0.86 5.37 -11.71
CA GLU A 88 -2.22 5.88 -11.48
C GLU A 88 -2.70 5.59 -10.06
N LEU A 89 -2.68 4.32 -9.67
CA LEU A 89 -3.01 3.87 -8.32
C LEU A 89 -1.92 2.91 -7.82
N ALA A 90 -1.63 2.96 -6.53
CA ALA A 90 -0.75 1.96 -5.92
C ALA A 90 -1.07 1.68 -4.46
N VAL A 91 -0.92 0.43 -4.08
CA VAL A 91 -0.78 0.06 -2.67
C VAL A 91 0.72 0.09 -2.33
N LEU A 92 1.08 0.85 -1.30
CA LEU A 92 2.46 1.02 -0.86
C LEU A 92 2.57 0.94 0.67
N PRO A 93 3.75 0.60 1.22
CA PRO A 93 4.04 0.88 2.61
C PRO A 93 3.84 2.36 2.92
N THR A 94 3.28 2.69 4.08
CA THR A 94 2.85 4.06 4.40
C THR A 94 4.00 5.08 4.39
N ASN A 95 5.21 4.69 4.81
CA ASN A 95 6.39 5.55 4.69
C ASN A 95 6.79 5.81 3.24
N ALA A 96 6.66 4.81 2.37
CA ALA A 96 6.92 4.97 0.94
C ALA A 96 5.89 5.90 0.28
N ALA A 97 4.62 5.79 0.65
CA ALA A 97 3.56 6.68 0.18
C ALA A 97 3.82 8.14 0.58
N ALA A 98 4.23 8.40 1.83
CA ALA A 98 4.63 9.72 2.29
C ALA A 98 5.83 10.28 1.48
N THR A 99 6.83 9.43 1.22
CA THR A 99 7.99 9.79 0.39
C THR A 99 7.57 10.13 -1.05
N VAL A 100 6.68 9.32 -1.66
CA VAL A 100 6.16 9.58 -3.02
C VAL A 100 5.40 10.89 -3.05
N TYR A 101 4.50 11.17 -2.09
CA TYR A 101 3.80 12.45 -1.99
C TYR A 101 4.76 13.63 -2.00
N ASN A 102 5.76 13.61 -1.12
CA ASN A 102 6.74 14.68 -1.00
C ASN A 102 7.60 14.83 -2.26
N ALA A 103 8.08 13.73 -2.84
CA ALA A 103 8.91 13.72 -4.04
C ALA A 103 8.16 14.23 -5.27
N THR A 104 6.86 13.97 -5.34
CA THR A 104 6.00 14.36 -6.46
C THR A 104 5.26 15.69 -6.24
N LYS A 105 5.52 16.35 -5.08
CA LYS A 105 4.88 17.62 -4.71
C LYS A 105 3.35 17.53 -4.68
N GLY A 106 2.82 16.40 -4.20
CA GLY A 106 1.40 16.20 -4.01
C GLY A 106 0.63 15.66 -5.22
N ASP A 107 1.30 15.12 -6.24
CA ASP A 107 0.62 14.48 -7.38
C ASP A 107 -0.12 13.19 -6.99
N TYR A 108 0.32 12.52 -5.94
CA TYR A 108 -0.35 11.34 -5.36
C TYR A 108 -0.81 11.63 -3.95
N VAL A 109 -2.02 11.27 -3.63
CA VAL A 109 -2.61 11.48 -2.30
C VAL A 109 -3.02 10.15 -1.67
N LEU A 110 -3.03 10.10 -0.35
CA LEU A 110 -3.52 8.98 0.43
C LEU A 110 -5.04 8.87 0.27
N PHE A 111 -5.51 7.71 -0.18
CA PHE A 111 -6.94 7.40 -0.26
C PHE A 111 -7.42 6.62 0.96
N SER A 112 -6.65 5.60 1.38
CA SER A 112 -7.00 4.76 2.54
C SER A 112 -5.80 4.02 3.11
N ILE A 113 -5.90 3.62 4.39
CA ILE A 113 -5.04 2.59 4.98
C ILE A 113 -5.68 1.23 4.70
N ASN A 114 -4.90 0.31 4.15
CA ASN A 114 -5.38 -0.96 3.60
C ASN A 114 -4.97 -2.19 4.42
N THR A 115 -3.88 -2.11 5.19
CA THR A 115 -3.44 -3.15 6.12
C THR A 115 -2.93 -2.53 7.42
N TYR A 116 -3.18 -3.23 8.53
CA TYR A 116 -2.88 -2.67 9.87
C TYR A 116 -2.00 -3.61 10.69
N GLY A 117 -0.73 -3.76 10.28
CA GLY A 117 0.23 -4.69 10.88
C GLY A 117 -0.06 -6.15 10.54
N LEU A 118 0.96 -6.90 10.17
CA LEU A 118 0.83 -8.32 9.79
C LEU A 118 2.16 -9.08 9.88
N LEU A 119 3.17 -8.54 10.60
CA LEU A 119 4.52 -9.10 10.65
C LEU A 119 4.67 -10.09 11.81
N TYR A 120 5.42 -11.16 11.55
CA TYR A 120 5.77 -12.17 12.55
C TYR A 120 7.26 -12.49 12.48
N ILE A 121 7.88 -12.69 13.66
CA ILE A 121 9.19 -13.33 13.72
C ILE A 121 8.97 -14.84 13.73
N MET A 122 9.52 -15.49 12.70
CA MET A 122 9.43 -16.91 12.47
C MET A 122 10.74 -17.59 12.91
N GLY A 123 10.65 -18.83 13.38
CA GLY A 123 11.85 -19.60 13.76
C GLY A 123 11.71 -21.09 13.52
N THR A 124 12.86 -21.76 13.36
CA THR A 124 12.97 -23.23 13.23
C THR A 124 12.95 -23.95 14.58
N GLU A 125 13.04 -23.22 15.67
CA GLU A 125 12.99 -23.69 17.04
C GLU A 125 12.23 -22.69 17.92
N GLU A 126 11.63 -23.16 19.02
CA GLU A 126 10.99 -22.30 20.00
C GLU A 126 12.02 -21.55 20.84
N VAL A 127 11.72 -20.30 21.18
CA VAL A 127 12.56 -19.47 22.05
C VAL A 127 11.70 -18.73 23.08
N SER A 128 12.27 -18.47 24.27
CA SER A 128 11.53 -17.90 25.39
C SER A 128 11.38 -16.37 25.35
N GLY A 129 12.05 -15.67 24.43
CA GLY A 129 11.99 -14.21 24.35
C GLY A 129 12.93 -13.63 23.30
N LEU A 130 12.78 -12.33 23.01
CA LEU A 130 13.55 -11.63 21.99
C LEU A 130 15.07 -11.67 22.21
N ASN A 131 15.54 -11.81 23.45
CA ASN A 131 16.98 -11.92 23.73
C ASN A 131 17.64 -13.14 23.06
N ALA A 132 16.89 -14.18 22.71
CA ALA A 132 17.39 -15.31 21.95
C ALA A 132 17.87 -14.94 20.53
N LEU A 133 17.51 -13.76 20.03
CA LEU A 133 17.98 -13.26 18.75
C LEU A 133 19.39 -12.67 18.80
N LYS A 134 19.93 -12.37 19.99
CA LYS A 134 21.30 -11.88 20.16
C LYS A 134 22.31 -12.94 19.73
N GLY A 135 23.32 -12.54 18.96
CA GLY A 135 24.31 -13.45 18.38
C GLY A 135 23.77 -14.31 17.21
N GLN A 136 22.61 -13.99 16.68
CA GLN A 136 21.99 -14.75 15.60
C GLN A 136 21.90 -13.91 14.30
N VAL A 137 21.57 -14.60 13.21
CA VAL A 137 21.23 -13.99 11.92
C VAL A 137 19.73 -14.15 11.70
N LEU A 138 19.03 -13.04 11.39
CA LEU A 138 17.63 -13.02 10.99
C LEU A 138 17.52 -12.50 9.56
N TYR A 139 16.78 -13.20 8.73
CA TYR A 139 16.46 -12.75 7.37
C TYR A 139 15.17 -11.95 7.39
N SER A 140 15.16 -10.77 6.77
CA SER A 140 14.02 -9.83 6.78
C SER A 140 13.66 -9.38 5.39
N ILE A 141 12.41 -8.97 5.23
CA ILE A 141 11.91 -8.20 4.08
C ILE A 141 11.93 -6.71 4.37
N GLY A 142 11.77 -5.89 3.33
CA GLY A 142 11.36 -4.48 3.46
C GLY A 142 12.45 -3.55 3.98
N MET A 143 13.69 -3.69 3.50
CA MET A 143 14.75 -2.71 3.75
C MET A 143 14.31 -1.30 3.30
N GLY A 144 14.42 -0.30 4.20
CA GLY A 144 13.95 1.07 3.94
C GLY A 144 12.42 1.23 3.94
N GLN A 145 11.68 0.21 4.38
CA GLN A 145 10.22 0.17 4.40
C GLN A 145 9.70 -0.13 5.81
N VAL A 146 8.38 -0.07 5.98
CA VAL A 146 7.69 -0.35 7.25
C VAL A 146 8.24 -1.57 7.99
N PRO A 147 8.48 -2.75 7.38
CA PRO A 147 9.00 -3.90 8.12
C PRO A 147 10.30 -3.62 8.86
N GLN A 148 11.26 -2.94 8.20
CA GLN A 148 12.50 -2.57 8.86
C GLN A 148 12.26 -1.62 10.02
N TYR A 149 11.57 -0.50 9.80
CA TYR A 149 11.42 0.55 10.81
C TYR A 149 10.66 0.08 12.05
N VAL A 150 9.60 -0.70 11.84
CA VAL A 150 8.84 -1.30 12.95
C VAL A 150 9.72 -2.25 13.75
N PHE A 151 10.48 -3.12 13.07
CA PHE A 151 11.38 -4.05 13.74
C PHE A 151 12.51 -3.33 14.48
N ASP A 152 13.05 -2.25 13.92
CA ASP A 152 14.07 -1.41 14.56
C ASP A 152 13.56 -0.82 15.87
N LYS A 153 12.34 -0.31 15.91
CA LYS A 153 11.72 0.21 17.13
C LYS A 153 11.53 -0.89 18.18
N VAL A 154 11.05 -2.05 17.76
CA VAL A 154 10.90 -3.22 18.65
C VAL A 154 12.24 -3.65 19.24
N LEU A 155 13.29 -3.76 18.42
CA LEU A 155 14.63 -4.13 18.90
C LEU A 155 15.21 -3.10 19.84
N ALA A 156 15.04 -1.80 19.54
CA ALA A 156 15.50 -0.72 20.41
C ALA A 156 14.82 -0.76 21.77
N HIS A 157 13.49 -0.98 21.82
CA HIS A 157 12.74 -1.15 23.06
C HIS A 157 13.23 -2.35 23.88
N ALA A 158 13.57 -3.47 23.20
CA ALA A 158 14.10 -4.68 23.83
C ALA A 158 15.60 -4.58 24.21
N GLY A 159 16.27 -3.46 23.93
CA GLY A 159 17.71 -3.30 24.18
C GLY A 159 18.59 -4.23 23.35
N ILE A 160 18.16 -4.54 22.12
CA ILE A 160 18.89 -5.40 21.18
C ILE A 160 19.55 -4.54 20.12
N GLN A 161 20.88 -4.52 20.09
CA GLN A 161 21.64 -3.89 19.02
C GLN A 161 21.61 -4.77 17.76
N LYS A 162 21.55 -4.14 16.59
CA LYS A 162 21.59 -4.86 15.32
C LYS A 162 22.69 -4.36 14.39
N VAL A 163 23.09 -5.25 13.45
CA VAL A 163 23.92 -4.94 12.30
C VAL A 163 23.09 -5.13 11.05
N ASN A 164 23.01 -4.11 10.23
CA ASN A 164 22.19 -4.13 9.02
C ASN A 164 22.90 -4.80 7.87
N ASN A 165 22.11 -5.51 7.06
CA ASN A 165 22.49 -6.15 5.81
C ASN A 165 23.70 -7.10 5.94
N SER A 166 23.81 -7.78 7.09
CA SER A 166 24.84 -8.77 7.40
C SER A 166 24.22 -10.16 7.57
N ASP A 167 24.87 -11.16 7.04
CA ASP A 167 24.59 -12.59 7.28
C ASP A 167 25.66 -13.24 8.15
N VAL A 168 26.49 -12.43 8.80
CA VAL A 168 27.51 -12.86 9.76
C VAL A 168 27.04 -12.52 11.16
N ALA A 169 26.93 -13.56 12.01
CA ALA A 169 26.56 -13.38 13.41
C ALA A 169 27.65 -12.62 14.19
N GLU A 170 27.23 -11.67 15.04
CA GLU A 170 28.09 -10.93 15.95
C GLU A 170 27.63 -11.16 17.38
N GLU A 171 28.59 -11.40 18.28
CA GLU A 171 28.28 -11.65 19.69
C GLU A 171 27.49 -10.47 20.30
N GLY A 172 26.41 -10.78 20.99
CA GLY A 172 25.54 -9.79 21.65
C GLY A 172 24.67 -8.94 20.74
N LYS A 173 24.82 -8.99 19.40
CA LYS A 173 24.03 -8.24 18.44
C LYS A 173 23.19 -9.19 17.57
N LEU A 174 22.15 -8.63 16.93
CA LEU A 174 21.39 -9.31 15.90
C LEU A 174 21.90 -8.86 14.52
N ALA A 175 22.38 -9.81 13.70
CA ALA A 175 22.63 -9.53 12.29
C ALA A 175 21.33 -9.65 11.50
N VAL A 176 20.99 -8.63 10.70
CA VAL A 176 19.78 -8.65 9.86
C VAL A 176 20.19 -8.61 8.40
N LYS A 177 19.86 -9.68 7.66
CA LYS A 177 20.03 -9.77 6.21
C LYS A 177 18.73 -9.52 5.51
N TYR A 178 18.68 -8.53 4.63
CA TYR A 178 17.47 -8.21 3.87
C TYR A 178 17.39 -8.97 2.55
N THR A 179 16.19 -9.37 2.19
CA THR A 179 15.81 -9.94 0.88
C THR A 179 14.69 -9.10 0.27
N ASP A 180 14.53 -9.19 -1.03
CA ASP A 180 13.51 -8.39 -1.75
C ASP A 180 12.09 -8.77 -1.35
N ASN A 181 11.86 -10.04 -1.02
CA ASN A 181 10.55 -10.60 -0.69
C ASN A 181 10.65 -11.90 0.13
N ALA A 182 9.50 -12.44 0.53
CA ALA A 182 9.40 -13.67 1.32
C ALA A 182 9.93 -14.92 0.57
N GLN A 183 9.91 -14.93 -0.76
CA GLN A 183 10.43 -16.04 -1.57
C GLN A 183 11.92 -16.22 -1.38
N GLY A 184 12.66 -15.16 -1.03
CA GLY A 184 14.08 -15.24 -0.65
C GLY A 184 14.33 -15.84 0.74
N ILE A 185 13.35 -15.76 1.66
CA ILE A 185 13.48 -16.19 3.06
C ILE A 185 12.98 -17.63 3.27
N ASN A 186 11.82 -17.97 2.72
CA ASN A 186 11.14 -19.24 2.97
C ASN A 186 12.04 -20.47 2.71
N PRO A 187 12.78 -20.56 1.58
CA PRO A 187 13.67 -21.70 1.35
C PRO A 187 14.80 -21.81 2.37
N LEU A 188 15.32 -20.70 2.89
CA LEU A 188 16.40 -20.69 3.86
C LEU A 188 15.95 -21.31 5.18
N LEU A 189 14.77 -20.96 5.68
CA LEU A 189 14.17 -21.52 6.88
C LEU A 189 13.80 -23.01 6.67
N LEU A 190 13.18 -23.35 5.54
CA LEU A 190 12.81 -24.74 5.22
C LEU A 190 14.01 -25.66 5.10
N GLN A 191 15.15 -25.18 4.60
CA GLN A 191 16.38 -25.94 4.46
C GLN A 191 17.24 -25.92 5.73
N GLY A 192 16.85 -25.17 6.77
CA GLY A 192 17.65 -25.00 7.99
C GLY A 192 18.92 -24.16 7.79
N LYS A 193 19.00 -23.40 6.70
CA LYS A 193 20.11 -22.47 6.41
C LYS A 193 19.97 -21.15 7.17
N ALA A 194 18.76 -20.83 7.60
CA ALA A 194 18.45 -19.73 8.51
C ALA A 194 17.64 -20.26 9.69
N LYS A 195 17.87 -19.70 10.88
CA LYS A 195 17.08 -20.01 12.08
C LYS A 195 15.88 -19.10 12.23
N PHE A 196 16.03 -17.82 11.89
CA PHE A 196 15.02 -16.78 12.12
C PHE A 196 14.71 -15.99 10.85
N GLY A 197 13.44 -15.60 10.71
CA GLY A 197 12.96 -14.75 9.62
C GLY A 197 11.89 -13.79 10.08
N LEU A 198 11.87 -12.57 9.54
CA LEU A 198 10.77 -11.61 9.68
C LEU A 198 9.94 -11.64 8.39
N LEU A 199 8.69 -12.07 8.52
CA LEU A 199 7.75 -12.26 7.41
C LEU A 199 6.40 -11.63 7.72
N GLY A 200 5.72 -11.18 6.66
CA GLY A 200 4.31 -10.81 6.73
C GLY A 200 3.37 -11.96 6.39
N GLU A 201 2.14 -11.91 6.87
CA GLU A 201 1.08 -12.77 6.34
C GLU A 201 0.70 -12.35 4.89
N PRO A 202 0.27 -13.25 4.03
CA PRO A 202 0.08 -14.69 4.25
C PRO A 202 1.35 -15.55 4.02
N ALA A 203 2.50 -14.93 3.71
CA ALA A 203 3.75 -15.67 3.45
C ALA A 203 4.26 -16.45 4.69
N ALA A 204 4.01 -15.94 5.91
CA ALA A 204 4.28 -16.65 7.15
C ALA A 204 3.47 -17.96 7.24
N THR A 205 2.17 -17.91 6.90
CA THR A 205 1.31 -19.10 6.81
C THR A 205 1.81 -20.06 5.73
N GLN A 206 2.17 -19.58 4.55
CA GLN A 206 2.74 -20.41 3.48
C GLN A 206 3.98 -21.18 3.95
N LEU A 207 4.85 -20.51 4.69
CA LEU A 207 6.06 -21.15 5.25
C LEU A 207 5.69 -22.26 6.23
N VAL A 208 4.78 -22.01 7.17
CA VAL A 208 4.34 -23.01 8.16
C VAL A 208 3.70 -24.22 7.47
N THR A 209 2.82 -23.98 6.49
CA THR A 209 2.15 -25.06 5.73
C THR A 209 3.15 -25.91 4.95
N LYS A 210 4.10 -25.28 4.25
CA LYS A 210 5.14 -26.00 3.50
C LYS A 210 6.09 -26.76 4.41
N ALA A 211 6.41 -26.23 5.58
CA ALA A 211 7.22 -26.93 6.58
C ALA A 211 6.52 -28.19 7.08
N ALA A 212 5.23 -28.08 7.45
CA ALA A 212 4.44 -29.23 7.91
C ALA A 212 4.33 -30.32 6.84
N ALA A 213 4.10 -29.95 5.59
CA ALA A 213 4.09 -30.89 4.46
C ALA A 213 5.44 -31.60 4.25
N ALA A 214 6.56 -30.99 4.66
CA ALA A 214 7.91 -31.58 4.63
C ALA A 214 8.30 -32.27 5.94
N GLY A 215 7.39 -32.50 6.87
CA GLY A 215 7.65 -33.12 8.19
C GLY A 215 8.49 -32.23 9.11
N LYS A 216 8.49 -30.92 8.91
CA LYS A 216 9.23 -29.93 9.70
C LYS A 216 8.29 -29.01 10.45
N THR A 217 8.77 -28.41 11.53
CA THR A 217 8.04 -27.40 12.27
C THR A 217 8.71 -26.05 12.10
N ILE A 218 7.92 -25.04 11.77
CA ILE A 218 8.29 -23.63 11.82
C ILE A 218 7.31 -22.92 12.73
N TYR A 219 7.83 -22.15 13.67
CA TYR A 219 7.07 -21.48 14.71
C TYR A 219 6.84 -20.01 14.34
N ARG A 220 5.63 -19.48 14.63
CA ARG A 220 5.41 -18.04 14.79
C ARG A 220 5.85 -17.67 16.20
N LEU A 221 7.08 -17.18 16.34
CA LEU A 221 7.69 -16.94 17.65
C LEU A 221 7.11 -15.70 18.33
N PHE A 222 6.99 -14.62 17.55
CA PHE A 222 6.54 -13.34 18.09
C PHE A 222 5.62 -12.61 17.11
N ASP A 223 4.53 -12.09 17.65
CA ASP A 223 3.63 -11.15 16.99
C ASP A 223 4.23 -9.74 17.07
N VAL A 224 4.69 -9.22 15.93
CA VAL A 224 5.35 -7.91 15.88
C VAL A 224 4.37 -6.77 16.13
N GLN A 225 3.07 -6.97 15.88
CA GLN A 225 2.01 -5.99 16.15
C GLN A 225 1.88 -5.74 17.65
N GLN A 226 1.94 -6.81 18.46
CA GLN A 226 1.92 -6.68 19.89
C GLN A 226 3.22 -6.06 20.42
N LEU A 227 4.38 -6.51 19.93
CA LEU A 227 5.68 -5.94 20.30
C LEU A 227 5.78 -4.44 19.96
N TRP A 228 5.21 -4.03 18.84
CA TRP A 228 5.13 -2.62 18.47
C TRP A 228 4.30 -1.82 19.46
N LYS A 229 3.10 -2.31 19.80
CA LYS A 229 2.24 -1.66 20.80
C LYS A 229 2.98 -1.42 22.11
N ASP A 230 3.72 -2.43 22.58
CA ASP A 230 4.49 -2.35 23.82
C ASP A 230 5.64 -1.34 23.68
N ALA A 231 6.32 -1.33 22.52
CA ALA A 231 7.47 -0.46 22.25
C ALA A 231 7.11 1.03 22.15
N VAL A 232 5.90 1.37 21.69
CA VAL A 232 5.43 2.76 21.59
C VAL A 232 4.54 3.19 22.76
N GLY A 233 4.23 2.29 23.71
CA GLY A 233 3.30 2.55 24.80
C GLY A 233 1.86 2.79 24.29
N GLY A 234 1.49 2.17 23.17
CA GLY A 234 0.22 2.38 22.49
C GLY A 234 -0.95 1.63 23.12
N THR A 235 -2.17 2.02 22.78
CA THR A 235 -3.40 1.33 23.20
C THR A 235 -3.89 0.32 22.16
N LYS A 236 -3.60 0.55 20.88
CA LYS A 236 -4.01 -0.30 19.77
C LYS A 236 -2.90 -1.30 19.43
N THR A 237 -3.29 -2.53 19.11
CA THR A 237 -2.40 -3.53 18.49
C THR A 237 -2.34 -3.27 16.98
N GLY A 238 -1.13 -3.27 16.41
CA GLY A 238 -0.92 -2.98 15.00
C GLY A 238 -0.50 -1.53 14.71
N TYR A 239 -0.36 -1.24 13.44
CA TYR A 239 0.14 0.03 12.90
C TYR A 239 -0.26 0.16 11.42
N PRO A 240 -0.40 1.39 10.89
CA PRO A 240 -0.70 1.60 9.46
C PRO A 240 0.43 1.06 8.58
N GLN A 241 0.30 -0.16 8.04
CA GLN A 241 1.40 -0.81 7.34
C GLN A 241 1.41 -0.52 5.84
N ALA A 242 0.27 -0.67 5.17
CA ALA A 242 0.14 -0.33 3.75
C ALA A 242 -1.10 0.51 3.50
N CYS A 243 -1.03 1.34 2.47
CA CYS A 243 -2.06 2.28 2.11
C CYS A 243 -2.24 2.34 0.59
N LEU A 244 -3.42 2.76 0.14
CA LEU A 244 -3.70 3.10 -1.25
C LEU A 244 -3.41 4.58 -1.49
N ILE A 245 -2.51 4.86 -2.44
CA ILE A 245 -2.34 6.19 -3.01
C ILE A 245 -2.92 6.25 -4.41
N VAL A 246 -3.45 7.41 -4.76
CA VAL A 246 -4.11 7.65 -6.05
C VAL A 246 -3.58 8.95 -6.64
N LYS A 247 -3.36 8.97 -7.95
CA LYS A 247 -3.00 10.19 -8.68
C LYS A 247 -4.11 11.23 -8.50
N LYS A 248 -3.77 12.42 -8.02
CA LYS A 248 -4.72 13.45 -7.63
C LYS A 248 -5.68 13.83 -8.75
N SER A 249 -5.21 13.83 -10.01
CA SER A 249 -6.03 14.14 -11.17
C SER A 249 -7.17 13.14 -11.40
N LEU A 250 -7.00 11.86 -11.03
CA LEU A 250 -8.07 10.86 -11.10
C LEU A 250 -9.18 11.13 -10.07
N LEU A 251 -8.80 11.59 -8.88
CA LEU A 251 -9.76 11.88 -7.80
C LEU A 251 -10.51 13.20 -8.01
N ALA A 252 -10.10 14.03 -8.97
CA ALA A 252 -10.89 15.16 -9.40
C ALA A 252 -12.19 14.71 -10.11
N ASN A 253 -12.19 13.51 -10.72
CA ASN A 253 -13.38 12.87 -11.24
C ASN A 253 -14.18 12.24 -10.10
N LYS A 254 -15.29 12.85 -9.73
CA LYS A 254 -16.13 12.43 -8.59
C LYS A 254 -16.79 11.06 -8.81
N THR A 255 -17.18 10.76 -10.04
CA THR A 255 -17.76 9.47 -10.42
C THR A 255 -16.76 8.33 -10.18
N PHE A 256 -15.51 8.50 -10.63
CA PHE A 256 -14.44 7.55 -10.40
C PHE A 256 -14.09 7.43 -8.91
N ALA A 257 -13.93 8.54 -8.20
CA ALA A 257 -13.59 8.54 -6.77
C ALA A 257 -14.65 7.79 -5.93
N ALA A 258 -15.94 8.02 -6.22
CA ALA A 258 -17.04 7.31 -5.56
C ALA A 258 -17.10 5.82 -5.93
N ALA A 259 -16.76 5.45 -7.18
CA ALA A 259 -16.68 4.06 -7.60
C ALA A 259 -15.52 3.33 -6.90
N LEU A 260 -14.36 3.99 -6.76
CA LEU A 260 -13.20 3.45 -6.02
C LEU A 260 -13.54 3.26 -4.54
N ASP A 261 -14.21 4.22 -3.90
CA ASP A 261 -14.67 4.10 -2.51
C ASP A 261 -15.58 2.87 -2.33
N ARG A 262 -16.56 2.67 -3.21
CA ARG A 262 -17.43 1.49 -3.18
C ARG A 262 -16.67 0.18 -3.36
N ALA A 263 -15.73 0.12 -4.32
CA ALA A 263 -14.94 -1.08 -4.58
C ALA A 263 -14.07 -1.45 -3.36
N MET A 264 -13.43 -0.46 -2.76
CA MET A 264 -12.59 -0.66 -1.56
C MET A 264 -13.44 -1.06 -0.34
N SER A 265 -14.59 -0.42 -0.13
CA SER A 265 -15.51 -0.75 0.96
C SER A 265 -16.06 -2.19 0.86
N ALA A 266 -16.27 -2.69 -0.35
CA ALA A 266 -16.79 -4.03 -0.60
C ALA A 266 -15.72 -5.14 -0.44
N ASN A 267 -14.44 -4.79 -0.37
CA ASN A 267 -13.35 -5.78 -0.38
C ASN A 267 -13.39 -6.74 0.82
N ALA A 268 -13.74 -6.27 2.01
CA ALA A 268 -13.79 -7.12 3.20
C ALA A 268 -14.87 -8.20 3.09
N ALA A 269 -16.06 -7.85 2.59
CA ALA A 269 -17.13 -8.82 2.33
C ALA A 269 -16.72 -9.82 1.23
N TYR A 270 -16.12 -9.32 0.15
CA TYR A 270 -15.59 -10.16 -0.92
C TYR A 270 -14.60 -11.21 -0.40
N LEU A 271 -13.65 -10.82 0.44
CA LEU A 271 -12.66 -11.74 1.03
C LEU A 271 -13.32 -12.83 1.90
N ALA A 272 -14.31 -12.44 2.71
CA ALA A 272 -15.02 -13.38 3.57
C ALA A 272 -15.84 -14.42 2.78
N GLU A 273 -16.49 -13.98 1.69
CA GLU A 273 -17.34 -14.81 0.85
C GLU A 273 -16.56 -15.69 -0.14
N ASN A 274 -15.36 -15.27 -0.52
CA ASN A 274 -14.58 -15.88 -1.62
C ASN A 274 -13.23 -16.47 -1.15
N ALA A 275 -13.09 -16.83 0.12
CA ALA A 275 -11.85 -17.41 0.64
C ALA A 275 -11.36 -18.62 -0.19
N GLY A 276 -12.26 -19.50 -0.60
CA GLY A 276 -11.94 -20.72 -1.35
C GLY A 276 -11.42 -20.47 -2.78
N THR A 277 -11.72 -19.32 -3.40
CA THR A 277 -11.27 -18.94 -4.75
C THR A 277 -10.20 -17.86 -4.75
N LEU A 278 -9.90 -17.30 -3.58
CA LEU A 278 -8.98 -16.16 -3.46
C LEU A 278 -7.58 -16.48 -4.00
N LYS A 279 -7.08 -17.70 -3.77
CA LYS A 279 -5.79 -18.16 -4.30
C LYS A 279 -5.73 -18.05 -5.82
N SER A 280 -6.74 -18.57 -6.53
CA SER A 280 -6.79 -18.51 -7.98
C SER A 280 -6.96 -17.09 -8.51
N THR A 281 -7.78 -16.27 -7.82
CA THR A 281 -7.95 -14.84 -8.16
C THR A 281 -6.63 -14.09 -8.10
N LEU A 282 -5.88 -14.21 -6.99
CA LEU A 282 -4.60 -13.54 -6.82
C LEU A 282 -3.52 -14.11 -7.76
N ALA A 283 -3.49 -15.43 -7.97
CA ALA A 283 -2.56 -16.06 -8.92
C ALA A 283 -2.79 -15.57 -10.35
N GLY A 284 -4.05 -15.37 -10.76
CA GLY A 284 -4.41 -14.79 -12.06
C GLY A 284 -3.85 -13.37 -12.27
N ALA A 285 -3.67 -12.60 -11.21
CA ALA A 285 -3.04 -11.28 -11.23
C ALA A 285 -1.50 -11.33 -11.03
N GLY A 286 -0.91 -12.53 -10.91
CA GLY A 286 0.55 -12.72 -10.83
C GLY A 286 1.11 -12.95 -9.42
N SER A 287 0.27 -13.13 -8.39
CA SER A 287 0.74 -13.48 -7.04
C SER A 287 1.54 -14.78 -7.03
N LYS A 288 2.60 -14.80 -6.25
CA LYS A 288 3.45 -15.97 -5.99
C LYS A 288 3.16 -16.60 -4.62
N VAL A 289 2.21 -16.06 -3.88
CA VAL A 289 1.77 -16.62 -2.62
C VAL A 289 0.88 -17.84 -2.90
N ASP A 290 1.34 -18.99 -2.46
CA ASP A 290 0.67 -20.28 -2.65
C ASP A 290 0.11 -20.77 -1.30
N VAL A 291 -1.09 -20.29 -0.98
CA VAL A 291 -1.82 -20.57 0.26
C VAL A 291 -3.28 -20.84 -0.06
N ASP A 292 -3.84 -21.88 0.50
CA ASP A 292 -5.29 -22.11 0.49
C ASP A 292 -5.90 -21.26 1.62
N TYR A 293 -6.54 -20.16 1.23
CA TYR A 293 -7.04 -19.17 2.18
C TYR A 293 -8.23 -19.68 2.96
N THR A 294 -8.19 -19.40 4.25
CA THR A 294 -9.31 -19.56 5.19
C THR A 294 -9.64 -18.22 5.82
N THR A 295 -10.82 -18.11 6.44
CA THR A 295 -11.20 -16.90 7.18
C THR A 295 -10.17 -16.53 8.25
N GLU A 296 -9.53 -17.51 8.89
CA GLU A 296 -8.49 -17.30 9.90
C GLU A 296 -7.21 -16.72 9.28
N ILE A 297 -6.77 -17.22 8.12
CA ILE A 297 -5.60 -16.68 7.41
C ILE A 297 -5.87 -15.25 6.94
N ILE A 298 -7.06 -15.00 6.39
CA ILE A 298 -7.50 -13.66 5.96
C ILE A 298 -7.50 -12.70 7.15
N ALA A 299 -8.02 -13.13 8.32
CA ALA A 299 -8.03 -12.32 9.53
C ALA A 299 -6.62 -11.93 9.97
N ARG A 300 -5.64 -12.86 9.92
CA ARG A 300 -4.23 -12.56 10.24
C ARG A 300 -3.55 -11.60 9.25
N CYS A 301 -4.06 -11.48 8.02
CA CYS A 301 -3.57 -10.50 7.06
C CYS A 301 -3.97 -9.06 7.42
N ASN A 302 -4.88 -8.90 8.39
CA ASN A 302 -5.30 -7.62 8.95
C ASN A 302 -5.66 -6.58 7.88
N ILE A 303 -6.45 -7.04 6.88
CA ILE A 303 -6.94 -6.18 5.80
C ILE A 303 -7.94 -5.19 6.38
N SER A 304 -7.78 -3.93 6.03
CA SER A 304 -8.62 -2.84 6.50
C SER A 304 -8.99 -1.91 5.35
N TYR A 305 -10.00 -1.10 5.56
CA TYR A 305 -10.32 0.05 4.73
C TYR A 305 -10.63 1.23 5.64
N ILE A 306 -9.58 2.02 5.95
CA ILE A 306 -9.70 3.22 6.78
C ILE A 306 -9.50 4.41 5.85
N LYS A 307 -10.55 5.20 5.62
CA LYS A 307 -10.52 6.37 4.73
C LYS A 307 -9.51 7.41 5.22
N ALA A 308 -8.86 8.10 4.30
CA ALA A 308 -7.82 9.08 4.62
C ALA A 308 -8.30 10.22 5.53
N ASN A 309 -9.59 10.58 5.46
CA ASN A 309 -10.22 11.60 6.31
C ASN A 309 -10.89 11.04 7.57
N SER A 310 -10.64 9.76 7.93
CA SER A 310 -11.18 9.18 9.18
C SER A 310 -10.64 9.91 10.41
N ASP A 311 -11.48 10.06 11.42
CA ASP A 311 -11.15 10.74 12.67
C ASP A 311 -9.89 10.15 13.32
N GLY A 312 -8.95 11.02 13.65
CA GLY A 312 -7.70 10.67 14.31
C GLY A 312 -6.63 10.05 13.42
N LEU A 313 -6.94 9.59 12.18
CA LEU A 313 -5.97 8.91 11.32
C LEU A 313 -4.75 9.79 11.00
N LYS A 314 -4.95 11.06 10.73
CA LYS A 314 -3.87 12.01 10.43
C LYS A 314 -2.87 12.11 11.60
N ALA A 315 -3.36 12.24 12.83
CA ALA A 315 -2.52 12.33 14.01
C ALA A 315 -1.80 11.00 14.27
N GLU A 316 -2.50 9.87 14.10
CA GLU A 316 -1.94 8.53 14.23
C GLU A 316 -0.82 8.29 13.20
N LEU A 317 -1.06 8.62 11.93
CA LEU A 317 -0.08 8.41 10.86
C LEU A 317 1.13 9.35 11.01
N ALA A 318 0.93 10.60 11.45
CA ALA A 318 2.03 11.52 11.72
C ALA A 318 2.91 11.02 12.88
N ALA A 319 2.32 10.55 13.99
CA ALA A 319 3.05 9.95 15.11
C ALA A 319 3.80 8.68 14.68
N TYR A 320 3.16 7.83 13.89
CA TYR A 320 3.75 6.61 13.36
C TYR A 320 4.96 6.89 12.46
N LEU A 321 4.83 7.82 11.50
CA LEU A 321 5.92 8.22 10.61
C LEU A 321 7.07 8.90 11.36
N ALA A 322 6.77 9.62 12.44
CA ALA A 322 7.81 10.25 13.29
C ALA A 322 8.74 9.20 13.91
N GLU A 323 8.25 8.01 14.24
CA GLU A 323 9.09 6.90 14.71
C GLU A 323 10.10 6.42 13.66
N PHE A 324 9.88 6.74 12.40
CA PHE A 324 10.78 6.42 11.28
C PHE A 324 11.68 7.60 10.87
N GLY A 325 11.69 8.67 11.68
CA GLY A 325 12.51 9.86 11.44
C GLY A 325 11.86 10.92 10.55
N PHE A 326 10.58 10.78 10.20
CA PHE A 326 9.84 11.85 9.53
C PHE A 326 9.56 12.99 10.52
N SER A 327 9.72 14.23 10.07
CA SER A 327 9.47 15.42 10.87
C SER A 327 8.89 16.57 10.05
N ALA A 328 8.24 17.53 10.71
CA ALA A 328 7.71 18.72 10.03
C ALA A 328 8.82 19.56 9.35
N ASN A 329 10.04 19.52 9.91
CA ASN A 329 11.21 20.22 9.40
C ASN A 329 12.10 19.35 8.50
N GLY A 330 11.65 18.16 8.13
CA GLY A 330 12.37 17.27 7.24
C GLY A 330 12.66 17.94 5.90
N VAL A 331 13.88 17.75 5.37
CA VAL A 331 14.36 18.41 4.15
C VAL A 331 14.18 17.50 2.93
N LYS A 332 14.42 16.21 3.11
CA LYS A 332 14.29 15.22 2.02
C LYS A 332 12.86 14.67 1.97
N PRO A 333 12.40 14.22 0.79
CA PRO A 333 11.10 13.57 0.69
C PRO A 333 10.90 12.39 1.66
N SER A 334 12.00 11.70 2.01
CA SER A 334 12.00 10.52 2.90
C SER A 334 12.00 10.83 4.39
N ASP A 335 12.10 12.11 4.79
CA ASP A 335 12.16 12.52 6.20
C ASP A 335 11.19 13.65 6.56
N LYS A 336 10.39 14.12 5.57
CA LYS A 336 9.39 15.18 5.77
C LYS A 336 8.01 14.58 6.00
N LEU A 337 7.35 14.99 7.09
CA LEU A 337 5.94 14.66 7.31
C LEU A 337 5.08 15.30 6.20
N PRO A 338 4.16 14.53 5.59
CA PRO A 338 3.20 15.08 4.64
C PRO A 338 2.30 16.13 5.30
N ASP A 339 1.90 17.13 4.53
CA ASP A 339 0.90 18.11 4.95
C ASP A 339 -0.53 17.60 4.75
N ASP A 340 -1.51 18.48 5.03
CA ASP A 340 -2.94 18.15 4.99
C ASP A 340 -3.44 17.71 3.62
N ALA A 341 -2.82 18.22 2.54
CA ALA A 341 -3.21 17.89 1.19
C ALA A 341 -2.83 16.45 0.78
N PHE A 342 -2.03 15.76 1.61
CA PHE A 342 -1.77 14.33 1.44
C PHE A 342 -3.03 13.48 1.62
N TYR A 343 -3.95 13.90 2.48
CA TYR A 343 -5.12 13.12 2.86
C TYR A 343 -6.30 13.46 1.95
N TYR A 344 -6.79 12.51 1.18
CA TYR A 344 -7.98 12.72 0.35
C TYR A 344 -9.19 13.02 1.22
N ALA A 345 -9.89 14.11 0.91
CA ALA A 345 -11.14 14.47 1.57
C ALA A 345 -12.30 13.82 0.81
N PHE A 346 -12.91 12.83 1.43
CA PHE A 346 -14.17 12.26 0.93
C PHE A 346 -15.31 13.25 1.18
N ASP A 347 -16.21 13.37 0.20
CA ASP A 347 -17.43 14.18 0.31
C ASP A 347 -18.42 13.60 1.31
#